data_6b922c36167e80835f1b7cfdddd0403f
#
_entry.id   6b922c36167e80835f1b7cfdddd0403f
#
_cell.length_a   1.000
_cell.length_b   1.000
_cell.length_c   1.000
_cell.angle_alpha   90.00
_cell.angle_beta   90.00
_cell.angle_gamma   90.00
#
_symmetry.space_group_name_H-M   'P 1'
#
loop_
_entity.id
_entity.type
_entity.pdbx_description
1 polymer ?
#
loop_
_entity_poly.entity_id
_entity_poly.type
_entity_poly.pdbx_seq_one_letter_code
_entity_poly.pdbx_strand_id
1 'polypeptide(L)'
;MDWLDIHQPCRGERRIANGGRELTAFARRAAREGAWVIFEATGGYDRPLCEALERAGARFSRVNPRQTRDGACPRAGRWPDPGARAIGVAAKTDRVDARILALMGERLRPAPTEPVPAARRALQAQATRRLQLVEMRKQEATRLQQTANARARADIRSHIAFLGRRIARFDARIAELVTGDEAFARIERRLRTAPGIGPVVAATLIAELPELGRLDRRRIAALVGLAPVARDSGKRNPPRAIAGGRPVLRRMLYLAALQASRRHPRFMAFRARHQDQGKPPKVAIIAVARKLLTTLNAMLQSQTDFAT
;
A
#
# COMPACT_ATOMS: atom_id res chain seq x y z
N MET A 1 17.43 -10.02 -3.31
CA MET A 1 17.42 -10.10 -4.81
C MET A 1 18.55 -9.22 -5.30
N ASP A 2 19.65 -9.90 -5.67
CA ASP A 2 20.92 -9.21 -6.00
C ASP A 2 21.04 -8.91 -7.49
N TRP A 3 20.15 -9.49 -8.30
CA TRP A 3 20.15 -9.44 -9.75
C TRP A 3 18.80 -9.04 -10.32
N LEU A 4 18.83 -8.44 -11.52
CA LEU A 4 17.66 -8.14 -12.35
C LEU A 4 17.83 -8.86 -13.69
N ASP A 5 16.83 -9.66 -14.07
CA ASP A 5 16.72 -10.18 -15.44
C ASP A 5 15.96 -9.17 -16.30
N ILE A 6 16.56 -8.76 -17.41
CA ILE A 6 16.02 -7.74 -18.30
C ILE A 6 15.78 -8.39 -19.66
N HIS A 7 14.58 -8.17 -20.20
CA HIS A 7 14.24 -8.47 -21.58
C HIS A 7 14.04 -7.17 -22.37
N GLN A 8 14.72 -7.06 -23.51
CA GLN A 8 14.56 -5.93 -24.43
C GLN A 8 14.22 -6.50 -25.82
N PRO A 9 13.04 -6.18 -26.42
CA PRO A 9 12.52 -6.86 -27.61
C PRO A 9 13.52 -6.98 -28.77
N CYS A 10 14.33 -5.94 -29.00
CA CYS A 10 15.30 -5.93 -30.10
C CYS A 10 16.73 -6.39 -29.73
N ARG A 11 17.01 -6.65 -28.44
CA ARG A 11 18.38 -6.92 -27.93
C ARG A 11 18.49 -8.20 -27.11
N GLY A 12 17.36 -8.91 -26.93
CA GLY A 12 17.30 -10.15 -26.15
C GLY A 12 17.33 -9.95 -24.64
N GLU A 13 17.86 -10.96 -23.96
CA GLU A 13 17.87 -11.06 -22.50
C GLU A 13 19.26 -10.78 -21.92
N ARG A 14 19.31 -10.14 -20.79
CA ARG A 14 20.54 -9.96 -20.03
C ARG A 14 20.25 -9.87 -18.53
N ARG A 15 21.23 -10.22 -17.72
CA ARG A 15 21.20 -10.08 -16.26
C ARG A 15 22.16 -8.95 -15.84
N ILE A 16 21.73 -8.13 -14.87
CA ILE A 16 22.56 -7.09 -14.28
C ILE A 16 22.44 -7.13 -12.75
N ALA A 17 23.42 -6.58 -12.05
CA ALA A 17 23.32 -6.39 -10.61
C ALA A 17 22.21 -5.39 -10.25
N ASN A 18 21.44 -5.68 -9.19
CA ASN A 18 20.40 -4.78 -8.66
C ASN A 18 21.01 -3.68 -7.77
N GLY A 19 22.06 -3.03 -8.25
CA GLY A 19 22.75 -1.96 -7.54
C GLY A 19 24.02 -1.50 -8.26
N GLY A 20 24.69 -0.53 -7.66
CA GLY A 20 25.99 -0.09 -8.11
C GLY A 20 26.05 0.57 -9.50
N ARG A 21 27.19 0.40 -10.16
CA ARG A 21 27.46 1.04 -11.47
C ARG A 21 26.60 0.48 -12.60
N GLU A 22 26.35 -0.82 -12.62
CA GLU A 22 25.56 -1.47 -13.67
C GLU A 22 24.12 -0.96 -13.72
N LEU A 23 23.47 -0.89 -12.55
CA LEU A 23 22.10 -0.39 -12.46
C LEU A 23 22.01 1.09 -12.85
N THR A 24 23.00 1.90 -12.44
CA THR A 24 23.07 3.32 -12.84
C THR A 24 23.26 3.48 -14.34
N ALA A 25 24.15 2.66 -14.94
CA ALA A 25 24.39 2.68 -16.38
C ALA A 25 23.14 2.23 -17.15
N PHE A 26 22.43 1.20 -16.67
CA PHE A 26 21.16 0.77 -17.24
C PHE A 26 20.13 1.89 -17.24
N ALA A 27 19.91 2.54 -16.09
CA ALA A 27 18.92 3.60 -15.95
C ALA A 27 19.23 4.81 -16.87
N ARG A 28 20.49 5.24 -16.92
CA ARG A 28 20.95 6.32 -17.82
C ARG A 28 20.75 5.96 -19.30
N ARG A 29 21.02 4.72 -19.66
CA ARG A 29 20.80 4.25 -21.04
C ARG A 29 19.32 4.24 -21.36
N ALA A 30 18.46 3.70 -20.48
CA ALA A 30 17.02 3.71 -20.66
C ALA A 30 16.46 5.13 -20.87
N ALA A 31 16.95 6.11 -20.11
CA ALA A 31 16.58 7.51 -20.29
C ALA A 31 17.01 8.08 -21.65
N ARG A 32 18.27 7.85 -22.07
CA ARG A 32 18.80 8.33 -23.37
C ARG A 32 18.08 7.72 -24.57
N GLU A 33 17.72 6.43 -24.48
CA GLU A 33 17.02 5.70 -25.55
C GLU A 33 15.50 5.96 -25.54
N GLY A 34 14.98 6.73 -24.58
CA GLY A 34 13.55 6.95 -24.40
C GLY A 34 12.78 5.64 -24.06
N ALA A 35 13.49 4.64 -23.56
CA ALA A 35 12.94 3.33 -23.28
C ALA A 35 11.97 3.39 -22.10
N TRP A 36 10.86 2.67 -22.21
CA TRP A 36 9.89 2.54 -21.13
C TRP A 36 10.15 1.26 -20.34
N VAL A 37 10.61 1.40 -19.10
CA VAL A 37 10.96 0.28 -18.24
C VAL A 37 9.75 -0.19 -17.46
N ILE A 38 9.39 -1.48 -17.56
CA ILE A 38 8.25 -2.07 -16.86
C ILE A 38 8.74 -3.19 -15.96
N PHE A 39 8.35 -3.16 -14.69
CA PHE A 39 8.76 -4.17 -13.72
C PHE A 39 7.71 -4.37 -12.63
N GLU A 40 7.75 -5.54 -11.99
CA GLU A 40 6.88 -5.88 -10.87
C GLU A 40 7.34 -5.27 -9.55
N ALA A 41 6.36 -4.90 -8.71
CA ALA A 41 6.61 -4.54 -7.32
C ALA A 41 7.02 -5.78 -6.50
N THR A 42 8.25 -5.82 -6.02
CA THR A 42 8.85 -6.99 -5.34
C THR A 42 9.09 -6.74 -3.83
N GLY A 43 8.15 -6.06 -3.15
CA GLY A 43 8.18 -5.92 -1.69
C GLY A 43 9.38 -5.11 -1.15
N GLY A 44 9.96 -4.22 -1.97
CA GLY A 44 11.08 -3.35 -1.59
C GLY A 44 12.41 -3.70 -2.27
N TYR A 45 12.56 -4.88 -2.85
CA TYR A 45 13.76 -5.24 -3.64
C TYR A 45 13.86 -4.47 -4.96
N ASP A 46 12.76 -3.92 -5.44
CA ASP A 46 12.67 -3.04 -6.62
C ASP A 46 13.02 -1.58 -6.32
N ARG A 47 13.25 -1.23 -5.07
CA ARG A 47 13.56 0.14 -4.65
C ARG A 47 14.84 0.71 -5.28
N PRO A 48 15.99 -0.02 -5.32
CA PRO A 48 17.18 0.49 -6.00
C PRO A 48 16.93 0.79 -7.48
N LEU A 49 16.15 -0.05 -8.17
CA LEU A 49 15.76 0.18 -9.57
C LEU A 49 14.90 1.44 -9.72
N CYS A 50 13.86 1.61 -8.87
CA CYS A 50 13.04 2.83 -8.88
C CYS A 50 13.89 4.08 -8.72
N GLU A 51 14.76 4.12 -7.69
CA GLU A 51 15.62 5.27 -7.39
C GLU A 51 16.64 5.57 -8.51
N ALA A 52 17.15 4.53 -9.18
CA ALA A 52 18.07 4.72 -10.31
C ALA A 52 17.35 5.32 -11.53
N LEU A 53 16.16 4.79 -11.85
CA LEU A 53 15.33 5.28 -12.97
C LEU A 53 14.84 6.72 -12.72
N GLU A 54 14.37 7.03 -11.49
CA GLU A 54 13.98 8.39 -11.10
C GLU A 54 15.13 9.38 -11.25
N ARG A 55 16.32 9.05 -10.75
CA ARG A 55 17.52 9.90 -10.86
C ARG A 55 17.97 10.12 -12.31
N ALA A 56 17.75 9.14 -13.15
CA ALA A 56 18.09 9.24 -14.57
C ALA A 56 17.00 9.94 -15.41
N GLY A 57 15.82 10.23 -14.85
CA GLY A 57 14.68 10.76 -15.58
C GLY A 57 14.08 9.74 -16.57
N ALA A 58 14.31 8.44 -16.37
CA ALA A 58 13.80 7.40 -17.24
C ALA A 58 12.32 7.14 -17.00
N ARG A 59 11.57 6.88 -18.07
CA ARG A 59 10.15 6.52 -18.00
C ARG A 59 10.01 5.09 -17.51
N PHE A 60 9.19 4.85 -16.47
CA PHE A 60 8.95 3.50 -15.98
C PHE A 60 7.54 3.31 -15.45
N SER A 61 7.10 2.04 -15.41
CA SER A 61 5.86 1.62 -14.76
C SER A 61 6.12 0.45 -13.83
N ARG A 62 5.81 0.69 -12.55
CA ARG A 62 5.84 -0.32 -11.50
C ARG A 62 4.47 -0.97 -11.40
N VAL A 63 4.37 -2.22 -11.84
CA VAL A 63 3.10 -2.94 -11.90
C VAL A 63 2.90 -3.87 -10.70
N ASN A 64 1.64 -4.12 -10.35
CA ASN A 64 1.32 -5.01 -9.24
C ASN A 64 1.41 -6.47 -9.72
N PRO A 65 2.09 -7.39 -8.99
CA PRO A 65 2.18 -8.82 -9.32
C PRO A 65 0.83 -9.52 -9.57
N ARG A 66 -0.26 -9.02 -8.98
CA ARG A 66 -1.59 -9.55 -9.26
C ARG A 66 -2.13 -9.14 -10.62
N GLN A 67 -1.75 -7.98 -11.11
CA GLN A 67 -2.17 -7.52 -12.45
C GLN A 67 -1.46 -8.32 -13.56
N THR A 68 -0.23 -8.75 -13.30
CA THR A 68 0.52 -9.60 -14.22
C THR A 68 0.04 -11.04 -14.21
N ARG A 69 -0.39 -11.58 -13.06
CA ARG A 69 -0.88 -12.96 -12.92
C ARG A 69 -2.34 -13.13 -13.35
N ASP A 70 -3.20 -12.18 -12.99
CA ASP A 70 -4.65 -12.28 -13.23
C ASP A 70 -5.07 -11.66 -14.57
N GLY A 71 -4.13 -11.10 -15.35
CA GLY A 71 -4.41 -10.44 -16.62
C GLY A 71 -5.42 -9.30 -16.57
N ALA A 72 -5.72 -8.80 -15.37
CA ALA A 72 -6.75 -7.80 -15.16
C ALA A 72 -6.18 -6.38 -15.23
N CYS A 73 -6.12 -5.81 -16.43
CA CYS A 73 -6.05 -4.35 -16.58
C CYS A 73 -7.49 -3.79 -16.53
N PRO A 74 -7.80 -2.78 -15.67
CA PRO A 74 -9.14 -2.21 -15.56
C PRO A 74 -9.67 -1.57 -16.86
N ARG A 75 -8.81 -1.33 -17.86
CA ARG A 75 -9.15 -0.68 -19.14
C ARG A 75 -9.23 -1.60 -20.36
N ALA A 76 -8.75 -2.85 -20.26
CA ALA A 76 -8.53 -3.68 -21.45
C ALA A 76 -9.32 -5.00 -21.47
N GLY A 77 -10.31 -5.19 -20.61
CA GLY A 77 -11.02 -6.48 -20.58
C GLY A 77 -10.18 -7.62 -19.99
N ARG A 78 -10.78 -8.77 -19.87
CA ARG A 78 -10.15 -9.99 -19.35
C ARG A 78 -9.10 -10.48 -20.35
N TRP A 79 -7.84 -10.60 -19.91
CA TRP A 79 -6.81 -11.31 -20.66
C TRP A 79 -7.23 -12.76 -20.84
N PRO A 80 -7.17 -13.35 -22.04
CA PRO A 80 -7.74 -14.65 -22.30
C PRO A 80 -7.03 -15.83 -21.63
N ASP A 81 -5.84 -15.62 -21.02
CA ASP A 81 -5.15 -16.72 -20.32
C ASP A 81 -4.10 -16.24 -19.32
N PRO A 82 -3.90 -16.92 -18.15
CA PRO A 82 -2.86 -16.54 -17.21
C PRO A 82 -1.47 -16.70 -17.83
N GLY A 83 -0.81 -15.58 -18.02
CA GLY A 83 0.51 -15.25 -18.55
C GLY A 83 1.39 -16.36 -19.16
N ALA A 84 1.95 -17.24 -18.36
CA ALA A 84 2.90 -18.24 -18.83
C ALA A 84 2.25 -19.40 -19.61
N ARG A 85 1.00 -19.77 -19.33
CA ARG A 85 0.30 -20.85 -20.05
C ARG A 85 -0.10 -20.44 -21.47
N ALA A 86 -0.37 -19.16 -21.70
CA ALA A 86 -0.77 -18.65 -23.02
C ALA A 86 0.38 -18.68 -24.05
N ILE A 87 1.64 -18.75 -23.59
CA ILE A 87 2.83 -18.80 -24.46
C ILE A 87 3.43 -20.22 -24.51
N GLY A 88 2.77 -21.22 -23.91
CA GLY A 88 3.26 -22.61 -23.93
C GLY A 88 4.49 -22.86 -23.03
N VAL A 89 4.85 -21.95 -22.14
CA VAL A 89 6.02 -22.07 -21.27
C VAL A 89 5.60 -22.54 -19.89
N ALA A 90 5.89 -23.80 -19.57
CA ALA A 90 5.60 -24.44 -18.28
C ALA A 90 6.59 -24.02 -17.16
N ALA A 91 7.75 -23.45 -17.50
CA ALA A 91 8.79 -23.07 -16.55
C ALA A 91 8.61 -21.62 -16.07
N LYS A 92 8.49 -21.44 -14.77
CA LYS A 92 8.53 -20.11 -14.13
C LYS A 92 9.98 -19.74 -13.84
N THR A 93 10.54 -18.81 -14.64
CA THR A 93 11.86 -18.22 -14.40
C THR A 93 11.77 -16.71 -14.50
N ASP A 94 12.65 -15.98 -13.80
CA ASP A 94 12.69 -14.52 -13.84
C ASP A 94 12.85 -13.96 -15.27
N ARG A 95 13.52 -14.69 -16.15
CA ARG A 95 13.65 -14.36 -17.59
C ARG A 95 12.32 -14.41 -18.33
N VAL A 96 11.52 -15.46 -18.09
CA VAL A 96 10.17 -15.58 -18.66
C VAL A 96 9.27 -14.45 -18.15
N ASP A 97 9.36 -14.15 -16.86
CA ASP A 97 8.60 -13.05 -16.25
C ASP A 97 8.99 -11.69 -16.88
N ALA A 98 10.28 -11.44 -17.15
CA ALA A 98 10.74 -10.23 -17.83
C ALA A 98 10.19 -10.11 -19.26
N ARG A 99 10.13 -11.20 -20.02
CA ARG A 99 9.53 -11.23 -21.36
C ARG A 99 8.02 -10.96 -21.33
N ILE A 100 7.31 -11.53 -20.36
CA ILE A 100 5.87 -11.29 -20.16
C ILE A 100 5.61 -9.82 -19.82
N LEU A 101 6.45 -9.22 -18.97
CA LEU A 101 6.36 -7.79 -18.63
C LEU A 101 6.57 -6.88 -19.84
N ALA A 102 7.51 -7.22 -20.73
CA ALA A 102 7.73 -6.48 -21.95
C ALA A 102 6.51 -6.54 -22.88
N LEU A 103 5.96 -7.73 -23.13
CA LEU A 103 4.73 -7.93 -23.92
C LEU A 103 3.52 -7.20 -23.30
N MET A 104 3.40 -7.24 -21.96
CA MET A 104 2.39 -6.49 -21.23
C MET A 104 2.53 -4.99 -21.48
N GLY A 105 3.76 -4.49 -21.45
CA GLY A 105 4.07 -3.10 -21.71
C GLY A 105 3.66 -2.63 -23.10
N GLU A 106 3.96 -3.39 -24.11
CA GLU A 106 3.57 -3.09 -25.49
C GLU A 106 2.05 -3.04 -25.69
N ARG A 107 1.34 -4.01 -25.12
CA ARG A 107 -0.09 -4.18 -25.33
C ARG A 107 -0.97 -3.33 -24.42
N LEU A 108 -0.65 -3.27 -23.12
CA LEU A 108 -1.50 -2.62 -22.11
C LEU A 108 -1.09 -1.18 -21.82
N ARG A 109 0.13 -0.79 -22.15
CA ARG A 109 0.69 0.54 -21.92
C ARG A 109 0.35 1.08 -20.51
N PRO A 110 0.79 0.39 -19.42
CA PRO A 110 0.44 0.77 -18.07
C PRO A 110 0.88 2.22 -17.81
N ALA A 111 0.09 2.99 -17.07
CA ALA A 111 0.45 4.39 -16.78
C ALA A 111 1.86 4.49 -16.16
N PRO A 112 2.67 5.48 -16.54
CA PRO A 112 3.94 5.75 -15.89
C PRO A 112 3.78 5.94 -14.40
N THR A 113 4.72 5.42 -13.63
CA THR A 113 4.78 5.63 -12.19
C THR A 113 5.33 7.02 -11.90
N GLU A 114 4.57 7.84 -11.19
CA GLU A 114 5.05 9.14 -10.75
C GLU A 114 6.14 8.97 -9.69
N PRO A 115 7.25 9.74 -9.77
CA PRO A 115 8.28 9.74 -8.75
C PRO A 115 7.72 10.12 -7.37
N VAL A 116 8.11 9.37 -6.35
CA VAL A 116 7.70 9.70 -4.97
C VAL A 116 8.59 10.83 -4.43
N PRO A 117 8.03 11.97 -3.99
CA PRO A 117 8.82 13.06 -3.41
C PRO A 117 9.69 12.61 -2.23
N ALA A 118 10.89 13.19 -2.08
CA ALA A 118 11.84 12.80 -1.03
C ALA A 118 11.23 12.91 0.38
N ALA A 119 10.48 13.98 0.66
CA ALA A 119 9.79 14.17 1.93
C ALA A 119 8.80 13.00 2.23
N ARG A 120 8.04 12.56 1.22
CA ARG A 120 7.12 11.43 1.37
C ARG A 120 7.87 10.12 1.58
N ARG A 121 8.98 9.88 0.87
CA ARG A 121 9.82 8.69 1.10
C ARG A 121 10.38 8.65 2.52
N ALA A 122 10.84 9.79 3.04
CA ALA A 122 11.30 9.90 4.41
C ALA A 122 10.17 9.56 5.41
N LEU A 123 8.99 10.14 5.23
CA LEU A 123 7.83 9.88 6.07
C LEU A 123 7.41 8.40 6.02
N GLN A 124 7.38 7.77 4.82
CA GLN A 124 7.09 6.34 4.65
C GLN A 124 8.07 5.46 5.42
N ALA A 125 9.37 5.76 5.33
CA ALA A 125 10.41 4.99 6.02
C ALA A 125 10.21 5.02 7.55
N GLN A 126 9.92 6.21 8.12
CA GLN A 126 9.66 6.36 9.56
C GLN A 126 8.35 5.67 9.97
N ALA A 127 7.27 5.85 9.23
CA ALA A 127 5.98 5.21 9.49
C ALA A 127 6.07 3.68 9.43
N THR A 128 6.75 3.14 8.41
CA THR A 128 6.98 1.70 8.28
C THR A 128 7.77 1.15 9.47
N ARG A 129 8.88 1.80 9.86
CA ARG A 129 9.68 1.36 11.00
C ARG A 129 8.90 1.42 12.31
N ARG A 130 8.14 2.47 12.52
CA ARG A 130 7.22 2.59 13.66
C ARG A 130 6.25 1.39 13.74
N LEU A 131 5.61 1.04 12.62
CA LEU A 131 4.69 -0.10 12.57
C LEU A 131 5.36 -1.43 12.91
N GLN A 132 6.60 -1.65 12.44
CA GLN A 132 7.39 -2.83 12.80
C GLN A 132 7.65 -2.89 14.32
N LEU A 133 8.02 -1.77 14.93
CA LEU A 133 8.24 -1.70 16.39
C LEU A 133 6.96 -1.95 17.19
N VAL A 134 5.82 -1.45 16.72
CA VAL A 134 4.50 -1.73 17.34
C VAL A 134 4.17 -3.23 17.26
N GLU A 135 4.45 -3.88 16.13
CA GLU A 135 4.22 -5.32 15.98
C GLU A 135 5.13 -6.14 16.89
N MET A 136 6.43 -5.79 16.97
CA MET A 136 7.38 -6.40 17.91
C MET A 136 6.88 -6.27 19.36
N ARG A 137 6.45 -5.07 19.78
CA ARG A 137 5.91 -4.83 21.11
C ARG A 137 4.67 -5.68 21.40
N LYS A 138 3.80 -5.84 20.41
CA LYS A 138 2.62 -6.70 20.53
C LYS A 138 2.99 -8.17 20.71
N GLN A 139 3.99 -8.65 19.98
CA GLN A 139 4.50 -10.02 20.13
C GLN A 139 5.08 -10.26 21.53
N GLU A 140 5.87 -9.31 22.03
CA GLU A 140 6.41 -9.38 23.40
C GLU A 140 5.29 -9.35 24.46
N ALA A 141 4.26 -8.53 24.27
CA ALA A 141 3.10 -8.50 25.16
C ALA A 141 2.36 -9.85 25.20
N THR A 142 2.26 -10.54 24.06
CA THR A 142 1.68 -11.89 24.00
C THR A 142 2.58 -12.91 24.72
N ARG A 143 3.90 -12.87 24.50
CA ARG A 143 4.87 -13.74 25.20
C ARG A 143 4.83 -13.54 26.71
N LEU A 144 4.69 -12.29 27.18
CA LEU A 144 4.57 -11.96 28.58
C LEU A 144 3.39 -12.66 29.26
N GLN A 145 2.27 -12.79 28.55
CA GLN A 145 1.09 -13.50 29.06
C GLN A 145 1.30 -15.01 29.17
N GLN A 146 2.12 -15.58 28.28
CA GLN A 146 2.38 -17.02 28.20
C GLN A 146 3.57 -17.49 29.05
N THR A 147 4.41 -16.59 29.53
CA THR A 147 5.65 -16.91 30.26
C THR A 147 5.36 -16.96 31.75
N ALA A 148 5.69 -18.11 32.40
CA ALA A 148 5.53 -18.29 33.83
C ALA A 148 6.78 -17.85 34.65
N ASN A 149 7.98 -18.05 34.10
CA ASN A 149 9.25 -17.77 34.79
C ASN A 149 9.42 -16.28 35.10
N ALA A 150 9.65 -15.94 36.36
CA ALA A 150 9.71 -14.56 36.85
C ALA A 150 10.85 -13.74 36.20
N ARG A 151 12.05 -14.34 36.03
CA ARG A 151 13.21 -13.68 35.40
C ARG A 151 12.93 -13.37 33.91
N ALA A 152 12.41 -14.35 33.18
CA ALA A 152 12.03 -14.16 31.78
C ALA A 152 10.95 -13.12 31.64
N ARG A 153 9.96 -13.06 32.53
CA ARG A 153 8.95 -11.99 32.57
C ARG A 153 9.53 -10.59 32.80
N ALA A 154 10.52 -10.49 33.68
CA ALA A 154 11.22 -9.24 33.96
C ALA A 154 11.96 -8.74 32.71
N ASP A 155 12.67 -9.61 32.00
CA ASP A 155 13.36 -9.32 30.73
C ASP A 155 12.38 -8.85 29.65
N ILE A 156 11.30 -9.61 29.43
CA ILE A 156 10.25 -9.24 28.45
C ILE A 156 9.63 -7.87 28.76
N ARG A 157 9.36 -7.55 30.04
CA ARG A 157 8.86 -6.21 30.44
C ARG A 157 9.87 -5.12 30.11
N SER A 158 11.16 -5.34 30.37
CA SER A 158 12.23 -4.41 30.01
C SER A 158 12.28 -4.16 28.50
N HIS A 159 12.16 -5.22 27.70
CA HIS A 159 12.11 -5.10 26.22
C HIS A 159 10.86 -4.36 25.74
N ILE A 160 9.68 -4.64 26.33
CA ILE A 160 8.45 -3.89 26.03
C ILE A 160 8.63 -2.39 26.30
N ALA A 161 9.23 -2.03 27.44
CA ALA A 161 9.50 -0.64 27.80
C ALA A 161 10.50 0.02 26.83
N PHE A 162 11.56 -0.70 26.43
CA PHE A 162 12.52 -0.25 25.40
C PHE A 162 11.81 0.02 24.07
N LEU A 163 11.00 -0.93 23.57
CA LEU A 163 10.22 -0.75 22.34
C LEU A 163 9.27 0.43 22.45
N GLY A 164 8.64 0.64 23.62
CA GLY A 164 7.79 1.80 23.87
C GLY A 164 8.51 3.13 23.69
N ARG A 165 9.71 3.27 24.26
CA ARG A 165 10.56 4.46 24.09
C ARG A 165 10.98 4.68 22.63
N ARG A 166 11.29 3.59 21.92
CA ARG A 166 11.64 3.65 20.48
C ARG A 166 10.44 4.13 19.67
N ILE A 167 9.24 3.61 19.91
CA ILE A 167 8.01 4.04 19.21
C ILE A 167 7.78 5.53 19.42
N ALA A 168 7.89 6.03 20.65
CA ALA A 168 7.72 7.45 20.95
C ALA A 168 8.71 8.35 20.19
N ARG A 169 9.97 7.92 20.02
CA ARG A 169 10.95 8.64 19.20
C ARG A 169 10.56 8.70 17.72
N PHE A 170 9.99 7.60 17.19
CA PHE A 170 9.48 7.60 15.81
C PHE A 170 8.21 8.45 15.68
N ASP A 171 7.35 8.49 16.70
CA ASP A 171 6.19 9.38 16.72
C ASP A 171 6.61 10.85 16.66
N ALA A 172 7.62 11.26 17.43
CA ALA A 172 8.18 12.61 17.38
C ALA A 172 8.76 12.95 16.00
N ARG A 173 9.58 12.06 15.43
CA ARG A 173 10.15 12.26 14.08
C ARG A 173 9.10 12.34 12.97
N ILE A 174 8.06 11.53 13.06
CA ILE A 174 6.94 11.58 12.10
C ILE A 174 6.21 12.93 12.23
N ALA A 175 5.98 13.41 13.46
CA ALA A 175 5.38 14.72 13.69
C ALA A 175 6.25 15.86 13.10
N GLU A 176 7.56 15.83 13.33
CA GLU A 176 8.52 16.80 12.74
C GLU A 176 8.46 16.81 11.20
N LEU A 177 8.45 15.62 10.55
CA LEU A 177 8.36 15.52 9.10
C LEU A 177 7.01 16.02 8.55
N VAL A 178 5.92 15.82 9.29
CA VAL A 178 4.59 16.31 8.87
C VAL A 178 4.49 17.82 9.06
N THR A 179 4.98 18.37 10.18
CA THR A 179 4.92 19.81 10.45
C THR A 179 5.93 20.61 9.63
N GLY A 180 7.07 20.01 9.27
CA GLY A 180 8.12 20.64 8.45
C GLY A 180 7.78 20.73 6.95
N ASP A 181 6.73 20.04 6.49
CA ASP A 181 6.22 20.16 5.11
C ASP A 181 4.83 20.79 5.14
N GLU A 182 4.68 21.97 4.58
CA GLU A 182 3.44 22.75 4.64
C GLU A 182 2.24 22.01 3.99
N ALA A 183 2.50 21.26 2.92
CA ALA A 183 1.45 20.47 2.26
C ALA A 183 0.98 19.31 3.16
N PHE A 184 1.91 18.62 3.82
CA PHE A 184 1.57 17.55 4.76
C PHE A 184 0.85 18.09 6.00
N ALA A 185 1.32 19.20 6.58
CA ALA A 185 0.69 19.84 7.73
C ALA A 185 -0.76 20.27 7.43
N ARG A 186 -1.01 20.79 6.24
CA ARG A 186 -2.35 21.19 5.78
C ARG A 186 -3.27 19.97 5.63
N ILE A 187 -2.76 18.89 5.03
CA ILE A 187 -3.50 17.64 4.87
C ILE A 187 -3.78 17.02 6.26
N GLU A 188 -2.79 16.97 7.14
CA GLU A 188 -2.93 16.41 8.50
C GLU A 188 -4.02 17.15 9.29
N ARG A 189 -3.95 18.49 9.36
CA ARG A 189 -4.95 19.30 10.05
C ARG A 189 -6.37 18.96 9.59
N ARG A 190 -6.58 18.91 8.28
CA ARG A 190 -7.88 18.57 7.71
C ARG A 190 -8.31 17.15 8.03
N LEU A 191 -7.46 16.15 7.85
CA LEU A 191 -7.80 14.77 8.17
C LEU A 191 -8.18 14.58 9.63
N ARG A 192 -7.53 15.29 10.55
CA ARG A 192 -7.77 15.20 12.01
C ARG A 192 -9.08 15.81 12.47
N THR A 193 -9.77 16.59 11.65
CA THR A 193 -11.15 17.03 11.95
C THR A 193 -12.12 15.86 11.89
N ALA A 194 -11.81 14.79 11.16
CA ALA A 194 -12.68 13.62 11.08
C ALA A 194 -12.57 12.71 12.30
N PRO A 195 -13.71 12.20 12.82
CA PRO A 195 -13.74 11.36 14.01
C PRO A 195 -12.95 10.05 13.81
N GLY A 196 -12.13 9.72 14.82
CA GLY A 196 -11.28 8.52 14.82
C GLY A 196 -9.94 8.68 14.09
N ILE A 197 -9.67 9.85 13.51
CA ILE A 197 -8.40 10.15 12.83
C ILE A 197 -7.48 10.91 13.80
N GLY A 198 -6.55 10.17 14.41
CA GLY A 198 -5.48 10.75 15.21
C GLY A 198 -4.21 11.01 14.35
N PRO A 199 -3.16 11.61 14.96
CA PRO A 199 -1.92 11.97 14.24
C PRO A 199 -1.26 10.76 13.55
N VAL A 200 -1.23 9.60 14.17
CA VAL A 200 -0.65 8.38 13.60
C VAL A 200 -1.42 7.92 12.34
N VAL A 201 -2.76 7.96 12.38
CA VAL A 201 -3.58 7.58 11.23
C VAL A 201 -3.42 8.59 10.10
N ALA A 202 -3.44 9.89 10.41
CA ALA A 202 -3.26 10.96 9.43
C ALA A 202 -1.88 10.85 8.75
N ALA A 203 -0.79 10.73 9.52
CA ALA A 203 0.56 10.57 8.98
C ALA A 203 0.70 9.31 8.12
N THR A 204 0.08 8.18 8.53
CA THR A 204 0.09 6.95 7.73
C THR A 204 -0.68 7.12 6.42
N LEU A 205 -1.82 7.83 6.42
CA LEU A 205 -2.56 8.15 5.19
C LEU A 205 -1.74 9.05 4.26
N ILE A 206 -1.09 10.08 4.79
CA ILE A 206 -0.21 10.97 4.01
C ILE A 206 0.94 10.18 3.39
N ALA A 207 1.59 9.30 4.16
CA ALA A 207 2.71 8.51 3.71
C ALA A 207 2.31 7.48 2.65
N GLU A 208 1.26 6.69 2.92
CA GLU A 208 0.96 5.46 2.19
C GLU A 208 -0.16 5.61 1.15
N LEU A 209 -0.86 6.76 1.09
CA LEU A 209 -1.99 6.97 0.20
C LEU A 209 -1.91 8.33 -0.52
N PRO A 210 -0.90 8.55 -1.39
CA PRO A 210 -0.76 9.80 -2.16
C PRO A 210 -1.95 10.08 -3.09
N GLU A 211 -2.72 9.07 -3.41
CA GLU A 211 -3.92 9.15 -4.25
C GLU A 211 -5.16 9.68 -3.50
N LEU A 212 -5.07 9.86 -2.18
CA LEU A 212 -6.18 10.39 -1.38
C LEU A 212 -6.51 11.82 -1.81
N GLY A 213 -7.77 12.09 -2.11
CA GLY A 213 -8.24 13.36 -2.68
C GLY A 213 -8.11 13.46 -4.20
N ARG A 214 -7.58 12.42 -4.90
CA ARG A 214 -7.39 12.44 -6.36
C ARG A 214 -8.23 11.41 -7.11
N LEU A 215 -8.68 10.36 -6.43
CA LEU A 215 -9.45 9.27 -7.02
C LEU A 215 -10.95 9.40 -6.68
N ASP A 216 -11.79 8.79 -7.52
CA ASP A 216 -13.19 8.62 -7.17
C ASP A 216 -13.40 7.65 -5.99
N ARG A 217 -14.60 7.67 -5.40
CA ARG A 217 -14.96 6.85 -4.22
C ARG A 217 -14.84 5.34 -4.42
N ARG A 218 -14.99 4.84 -5.65
CA ARG A 218 -14.92 3.40 -5.95
C ARG A 218 -13.46 2.97 -6.07
N ARG A 219 -12.67 3.75 -6.80
CA ARG A 219 -11.24 3.50 -7.03
C ARG A 219 -10.44 3.59 -5.74
N ILE A 220 -10.67 4.60 -4.90
CA ILE A 220 -9.95 4.72 -3.62
C ILE A 220 -10.28 3.58 -2.67
N ALA A 221 -11.56 3.14 -2.61
CA ALA A 221 -11.97 2.00 -1.79
C ALA A 221 -11.38 0.67 -2.29
N ALA A 222 -11.27 0.47 -3.60
CA ALA A 222 -10.64 -0.70 -4.20
C ALA A 222 -9.12 -0.71 -3.94
N LEU A 223 -8.45 0.46 -4.10
CA LEU A 223 -7.01 0.61 -3.88
C LEU A 223 -6.61 0.26 -2.44
N VAL A 224 -7.40 0.64 -1.46
CA VAL A 224 -7.16 0.31 -0.04
C VAL A 224 -7.61 -1.12 0.30
N GLY A 225 -8.45 -1.74 -0.54
CA GLY A 225 -9.00 -3.07 -0.31
C GLY A 225 -10.19 -3.07 0.65
N LEU A 226 -10.98 -1.99 0.65
CA LEU A 226 -12.25 -1.88 1.37
C LEU A 226 -13.48 -2.02 0.45
N ALA A 227 -13.27 -2.24 -0.85
CA ALA A 227 -14.33 -2.59 -1.78
C ALA A 227 -14.60 -4.11 -1.72
N PRO A 228 -15.88 -4.54 -1.65
CA PRO A 228 -16.21 -5.95 -1.79
C PRO A 228 -15.88 -6.44 -3.19
N VAL A 229 -15.19 -7.57 -3.29
CA VAL A 229 -14.83 -8.21 -4.55
C VAL A 229 -15.78 -9.40 -4.78
N ALA A 230 -16.38 -9.45 -5.97
CA ALA A 230 -17.13 -10.60 -6.41
C ALA A 230 -16.17 -11.76 -6.71
N ARG A 231 -16.54 -12.98 -6.30
CA ARG A 231 -15.82 -14.22 -6.59
C ARG A 231 -16.77 -15.23 -7.21
N ASP A 232 -17.64 -14.74 -8.07
CA ASP A 232 -18.66 -15.55 -8.72
C ASP A 232 -17.99 -16.48 -9.74
N SER A 233 -18.19 -17.78 -9.64
CA SER A 233 -17.72 -18.78 -10.60
C SER A 233 -18.80 -19.83 -10.84
N GLY A 234 -19.35 -19.89 -12.04
CA GLY A 234 -20.43 -20.79 -12.41
C GLY A 234 -21.63 -20.67 -11.45
N LYS A 235 -22.06 -21.78 -10.85
CA LYS A 235 -23.18 -21.81 -9.89
C LYS A 235 -22.81 -21.34 -8.47
N ARG A 236 -21.52 -21.05 -8.18
CA ARG A 236 -21.07 -20.57 -6.86
C ARG A 236 -21.14 -19.05 -6.79
N ASN A 237 -21.97 -18.54 -5.87
CA ASN A 237 -22.11 -17.11 -5.59
C ASN A 237 -21.86 -16.85 -4.09
N PRO A 238 -20.60 -16.94 -3.62
CA PRO A 238 -20.27 -16.76 -2.21
C PRO A 238 -20.47 -15.29 -1.79
N PRO A 239 -20.72 -15.01 -0.49
CA PRO A 239 -20.81 -13.66 0.02
C PRO A 239 -19.58 -12.86 -0.37
N ARG A 240 -19.80 -11.64 -0.88
CA ARG A 240 -18.71 -10.73 -1.30
C ARG A 240 -17.85 -10.36 -0.11
N ALA A 241 -16.55 -10.63 -0.19
CA ALA A 241 -15.56 -10.30 0.82
C ALA A 241 -14.59 -9.21 0.32
N ILE A 242 -14.03 -8.46 1.28
CA ILE A 242 -12.92 -7.54 0.96
C ILE A 242 -11.66 -8.35 0.67
N ALA A 243 -10.92 -7.96 -0.37
CA ALA A 243 -9.67 -8.61 -0.75
C ALA A 243 -8.68 -7.62 -1.37
N GLY A 244 -7.40 -7.99 -1.38
CA GLY A 244 -6.34 -7.19 -2.02
C GLY A 244 -6.09 -5.84 -1.33
N GLY A 245 -5.63 -4.87 -2.11
CA GLY A 245 -5.33 -3.52 -1.67
C GLY A 245 -4.15 -3.41 -0.71
N ARG A 246 -4.10 -2.30 0.05
CA ARG A 246 -3.02 -1.96 0.98
C ARG A 246 -3.37 -2.40 2.42
N PRO A 247 -2.86 -3.53 2.93
CA PRO A 247 -3.30 -4.11 4.21
C PRO A 247 -3.00 -3.23 5.42
N VAL A 248 -1.92 -2.44 5.38
CA VAL A 248 -1.58 -1.48 6.43
C VAL A 248 -2.68 -0.43 6.57
N LEU A 249 -3.06 0.21 5.47
CA LEU A 249 -4.11 1.22 5.45
C LEU A 249 -5.47 0.65 5.87
N ARG A 250 -5.81 -0.54 5.38
CA ARG A 250 -7.06 -1.21 5.77
C ARG A 250 -7.14 -1.46 7.27
N ARG A 251 -6.05 -1.91 7.91
CA ARG A 251 -5.96 -2.11 9.37
C ARG A 251 -6.10 -0.79 10.13
N MET A 252 -5.40 0.25 9.69
CA MET A 252 -5.47 1.57 10.33
C MET A 252 -6.87 2.18 10.22
N LEU A 253 -7.49 2.11 9.05
CA LEU A 253 -8.86 2.61 8.84
C LEU A 253 -9.91 1.77 9.59
N TYR A 254 -9.68 0.46 9.78
CA TYR A 254 -10.54 -0.35 10.64
C TYR A 254 -10.53 0.13 12.09
N LEU A 255 -9.34 0.41 12.64
CA LEU A 255 -9.21 0.95 14.01
C LEU A 255 -9.81 2.35 14.13
N ALA A 256 -9.59 3.22 13.15
CA ALA A 256 -10.19 4.55 13.08
C ALA A 256 -11.72 4.47 13.03
N ALA A 257 -12.27 3.57 12.19
CA ALA A 257 -13.71 3.33 12.07
C ALA A 257 -14.32 2.77 13.37
N LEU A 258 -13.60 1.90 14.06
CA LEU A 258 -14.03 1.39 15.37
C LEU A 258 -14.19 2.53 16.37
N GLN A 259 -13.25 3.46 16.43
CA GLN A 259 -13.34 4.64 17.30
C GLN A 259 -14.45 5.61 16.86
N ALA A 260 -14.51 5.93 15.56
CA ALA A 260 -15.56 6.78 15.01
C ALA A 260 -16.95 6.23 15.28
N SER A 261 -17.16 4.92 15.11
CA SER A 261 -18.45 4.25 15.34
C SER A 261 -18.83 4.09 16.82
N ARG A 262 -17.94 4.45 17.74
CA ARG A 262 -18.24 4.46 19.18
C ARG A 262 -18.50 5.86 19.72
N ARG A 263 -18.01 6.91 19.07
CA ARG A 263 -17.98 8.27 19.61
C ARG A 263 -18.74 9.30 18.79
N HIS A 264 -19.02 9.03 17.51
CA HIS A 264 -19.65 10.00 16.62
C HIS A 264 -21.03 9.53 16.17
N PRO A 265 -22.13 10.30 16.42
CA PRO A 265 -23.51 9.88 16.18
C PRO A 265 -23.76 9.36 14.75
N ARG A 266 -23.26 10.06 13.74
CA ARG A 266 -23.41 9.69 12.32
C ARG A 266 -22.84 8.30 12.00
N PHE A 267 -21.67 7.94 12.57
CA PHE A 267 -21.06 6.63 12.35
C PHE A 267 -21.64 5.55 13.26
N MET A 268 -22.13 5.91 14.44
CA MET A 268 -22.90 5.02 15.32
C MET A 268 -24.19 4.56 14.61
N ALA A 269 -25.00 5.50 14.13
CA ALA A 269 -26.23 5.21 13.40
C ALA A 269 -25.98 4.39 12.11
N PHE A 270 -24.90 4.72 11.38
CA PHE A 270 -24.53 3.97 10.18
C PHE A 270 -24.15 2.53 10.50
N ARG A 271 -23.40 2.29 11.59
CA ARG A 271 -23.04 0.95 12.06
C ARG A 271 -24.30 0.18 12.51
N ALA A 272 -25.14 0.79 13.35
CA ALA A 272 -26.39 0.18 13.87
C ALA A 272 -27.26 -0.31 12.72
N ARG A 273 -27.55 0.54 11.72
CA ARG A 273 -28.33 0.16 10.53
C ARG A 273 -27.80 -1.08 9.81
N HIS A 274 -26.47 -1.26 9.74
CA HIS A 274 -25.90 -2.46 9.15
C HIS A 274 -26.06 -3.70 10.02
N GLN A 275 -26.03 -3.53 11.33
CA GLN A 275 -26.28 -4.63 12.28
C GLN A 275 -27.74 -5.04 12.30
N ASP A 276 -28.66 -4.08 12.25
CA ASP A 276 -30.12 -4.32 12.14
C ASP A 276 -30.50 -5.06 10.85
N GLN A 277 -29.71 -4.89 9.78
CA GLN A 277 -29.78 -5.67 8.54
C GLN A 277 -29.16 -7.08 8.66
N GLY A 278 -28.83 -7.55 9.86
CA GLY A 278 -28.23 -8.87 10.09
C GLY A 278 -26.76 -9.02 9.71
N LYS A 279 -26.04 -7.93 9.40
CA LYS A 279 -24.62 -8.04 9.04
C LYS A 279 -23.74 -8.29 10.28
N PRO A 280 -22.77 -9.20 10.20
CA PRO A 280 -21.83 -9.46 11.29
C PRO A 280 -21.11 -8.19 11.75
N PRO A 281 -20.77 -8.03 13.05
CA PRO A 281 -20.15 -6.83 13.60
C PRO A 281 -18.89 -6.35 12.87
N LYS A 282 -18.02 -7.27 12.45
CA LYS A 282 -16.83 -6.94 11.67
C LYS A 282 -17.16 -6.37 10.29
N VAL A 283 -18.20 -6.89 9.63
CA VAL A 283 -18.65 -6.39 8.33
C VAL A 283 -19.22 -4.99 8.46
N ALA A 284 -19.99 -4.72 9.51
CA ALA A 284 -20.52 -3.38 9.81
C ALA A 284 -19.37 -2.38 10.03
N ILE A 285 -18.32 -2.74 10.79
CA ILE A 285 -17.14 -1.87 10.99
C ILE A 285 -16.38 -1.65 9.67
N ILE A 286 -16.25 -2.64 8.81
CA ILE A 286 -15.63 -2.48 7.48
C ILE A 286 -16.46 -1.53 6.60
N ALA A 287 -17.78 -1.57 6.69
CA ALA A 287 -18.64 -0.61 5.99
C ALA A 287 -18.41 0.82 6.51
N VAL A 288 -18.27 1.01 7.83
CA VAL A 288 -17.87 2.29 8.43
C VAL A 288 -16.49 2.73 7.95
N ALA A 289 -15.50 1.83 7.91
CA ALA A 289 -14.15 2.13 7.42
C ALA A 289 -14.16 2.61 5.96
N ARG A 290 -14.95 1.97 5.11
CA ARG A 290 -15.16 2.42 3.72
C ARG A 290 -15.84 3.79 3.66
N LYS A 291 -16.88 4.03 4.47
CA LYS A 291 -17.55 5.32 4.57
C LYS A 291 -16.59 6.39 5.04
N LEU A 292 -15.81 6.15 6.09
CA LEU A 292 -14.79 7.07 6.59
C LEU A 292 -13.75 7.39 5.51
N LEU A 293 -13.16 6.39 4.84
CA LEU A 293 -12.20 6.60 3.74
C LEU A 293 -12.78 7.48 2.63
N THR A 294 -14.01 7.21 2.18
CA THR A 294 -14.64 7.99 1.11
C THR A 294 -14.97 9.42 1.57
N THR A 295 -15.28 9.62 2.85
CA THR A 295 -15.44 10.95 3.45
C THR A 295 -14.12 11.71 3.47
N LEU A 296 -13.02 11.10 3.96
CA LEU A 296 -11.68 11.71 3.96
C LEU A 296 -11.23 12.08 2.53
N ASN A 297 -11.53 11.21 1.57
CA ASN A 297 -11.22 11.47 0.16
C ASN A 297 -12.00 12.70 -0.37
N ALA A 298 -13.28 12.80 -0.07
CA ALA A 298 -14.10 13.94 -0.45
C ALA A 298 -13.63 15.25 0.21
N MET A 299 -13.29 15.21 1.51
CA MET A 299 -12.76 16.36 2.24
C MET A 299 -11.49 16.93 1.58
N LEU A 300 -10.59 16.08 1.12
CA LEU A 300 -9.38 16.52 0.42
C LEU A 300 -9.66 16.99 -1.01
N GLN A 301 -10.64 16.42 -1.69
CA GLN A 301 -11.08 16.88 -3.02
C GLN A 301 -11.71 18.28 -2.96
N SER A 302 -12.62 18.48 -2.03
CA SER A 302 -13.35 19.76 -1.88
C SER A 302 -12.59 20.80 -1.03
N GLN A 303 -11.43 20.41 -0.48
CA GLN A 303 -10.64 21.26 0.41
C GLN A 303 -11.42 21.72 1.67
N THR A 304 -12.39 20.93 2.16
CA THR A 304 -13.24 21.23 3.33
C THR A 304 -12.89 20.34 4.52
N ASP A 305 -13.17 20.81 5.71
CA ASP A 305 -13.07 20.05 6.94
C ASP A 305 -14.26 19.10 7.09
N PHE A 306 -14.19 18.19 8.08
CA PHE A 306 -15.27 17.28 8.35
C PHE A 306 -16.49 18.05 8.85
N ALA A 307 -17.60 17.97 8.11
CA ALA A 307 -18.89 18.54 8.55
C ALA A 307 -19.57 17.59 9.54
N THR A 308 -19.90 18.11 10.70
CA THR A 308 -20.67 17.42 11.75
C THR A 308 -22.08 17.06 11.32
#